data_6e1b4c98b5c8252d23e220e004feaeb6
#
_entry.id   6e1b4c98b5c8252d23e220e004feaeb6
#
_cell.length_a   1.000
_cell.length_b   1.000
_cell.length_c   1.000
_cell.angle_alpha   90.00
_cell.angle_beta   90.00
_cell.angle_gamma   90.00
#
_symmetry.space_group_name_H-M   'P 1'
#
loop_
_entity.id
_entity.type
_entity.pdbx_description
1 polymer ?
#
loop_
_entity_poly.entity_id
_entity_poly.type
_entity_poly.pdbx_seq_one_letter_code
_entity_poly.pdbx_strand_id
1 'polypeptide(L)'
;MARVVVKESLAFPAGEVWDLISDFGNVSWFQGLAKSEVRGKGPGMLRLMYAGDGPPIHERLESLDAKSRTLRYSIPENIPFPVSDYRATMQVREAGPGRCELEWSCELTPQGIPEAQAVAMLEGMYKTMIGWLRTALGA
;
A
#
# COMPACT_ATOMS: atom_id res chain seq x y z
N MET A 1 -10.40 -12.75 -11.89
CA MET A 1 -9.83 -11.73 -10.99
C MET A 1 -9.17 -12.43 -9.82
N ALA A 2 -7.94 -12.08 -9.52
CA ALA A 2 -7.20 -12.66 -8.43
C ALA A 2 -7.27 -11.76 -7.19
N ARG A 3 -7.12 -12.35 -6.01
CA ARG A 3 -7.08 -11.63 -4.75
C ARG A 3 -5.81 -12.01 -3.98
N VAL A 4 -5.17 -11.00 -3.43
CA VAL A 4 -3.97 -11.16 -2.58
C VAL A 4 -4.31 -10.62 -1.20
N VAL A 5 -3.94 -11.35 -0.14
CA VAL A 5 -4.13 -10.91 1.24
C VAL A 5 -2.86 -11.21 2.02
N VAL A 6 -2.30 -10.17 2.66
CA VAL A 6 -1.17 -10.29 3.57
C VAL A 6 -1.59 -9.69 4.91
N LYS A 7 -1.51 -10.49 5.97
CA LYS A 7 -1.79 -10.05 7.34
C LYS A 7 -0.54 -10.20 8.18
N GLU A 8 -0.16 -9.16 8.90
CA GLU A 8 0.98 -9.21 9.80
C GLU A 8 0.69 -8.49 11.10
N SER A 9 1.18 -9.05 12.18
CA SER A 9 1.16 -8.40 13.50
C SER A 9 2.30 -7.39 13.58
N LEU A 10 1.99 -6.20 14.09
CA LEU A 10 2.96 -5.15 14.31
C LEU A 10 3.02 -4.81 15.78
N ALA A 11 4.24 -4.67 16.34
CA ALA A 11 4.46 -4.31 17.74
C ALA A 11 4.39 -2.80 17.93
N PHE A 12 3.33 -2.17 17.40
CA PHE A 12 3.08 -0.73 17.45
C PHE A 12 1.57 -0.51 17.65
N PRO A 13 1.18 0.57 18.35
CA PRO A 13 -0.24 0.89 18.49
C PRO A 13 -0.92 1.10 17.14
N ALA A 14 -2.16 0.67 17.02
CA ALA A 14 -2.92 0.82 15.76
C ALA A 14 -2.98 2.28 15.29
N GLY A 15 -3.11 3.23 16.22
CA GLY A 15 -3.16 4.65 15.87
C GLY A 15 -1.88 5.16 15.23
N GLU A 16 -0.72 4.68 15.68
CA GLU A 16 0.57 5.09 15.08
C GLU A 16 0.70 4.58 13.65
N VAL A 17 0.32 3.32 13.42
CA VAL A 17 0.38 2.74 12.09
C VAL A 17 -0.60 3.44 11.17
N TRP A 18 -1.84 3.68 11.65
CA TRP A 18 -2.85 4.38 10.88
C TRP A 18 -2.42 5.80 10.54
N ASP A 19 -1.86 6.54 11.49
CA ASP A 19 -1.41 7.90 11.25
C ASP A 19 -0.36 7.97 10.14
N LEU A 20 0.52 6.97 10.07
CA LEU A 20 1.54 6.93 9.03
C LEU A 20 0.94 6.62 7.66
N ILE A 21 0.12 5.58 7.53
CA ILE A 21 -0.40 5.16 6.22
C ILE A 21 -1.55 6.05 5.74
N SER A 22 -2.33 6.62 6.64
CA SER A 22 -3.47 7.48 6.24
C SER A 22 -3.04 8.84 5.71
N ASP A 23 -1.85 9.28 6.03
CA ASP A 23 -1.21 10.42 5.38
C ASP A 23 -0.69 9.95 4.01
N PHE A 24 -1.62 9.79 3.08
CA PHE A 24 -1.37 9.10 1.81
C PHE A 24 -0.28 9.74 0.98
N GLY A 25 -0.14 11.05 1.06
CA GLY A 25 0.92 11.78 0.35
C GLY A 25 2.31 11.63 0.96
N ASN A 26 2.39 11.14 2.20
CA ASN A 26 3.67 10.92 2.86
C ASN A 26 4.21 9.54 2.50
N VAL A 27 5.20 9.49 1.63
CA VAL A 27 5.85 8.25 1.21
C VAL A 27 7.27 8.13 1.77
N SER A 28 7.56 8.85 2.86
CA SER A 28 8.87 8.83 3.50
C SER A 28 9.26 7.44 4.02
N TRP A 29 8.28 6.58 4.28
CA TRP A 29 8.53 5.21 4.72
C TRP A 29 8.87 4.25 3.57
N PHE A 30 8.65 4.64 2.31
CA PHE A 30 9.05 3.85 1.16
C PHE A 30 10.57 3.90 1.00
N GLN A 31 11.18 2.78 0.63
CA GLN A 31 12.62 2.73 0.32
C GLN A 31 12.82 2.69 -1.19
N GLY A 32 13.92 3.28 -1.64
CA GLY A 32 14.30 3.25 -3.05
C GLY A 32 13.66 4.28 -3.95
N LEU A 33 12.89 5.23 -3.41
CA LEU A 33 12.32 6.30 -4.21
C LEU A 33 13.34 7.43 -4.41
N ALA A 34 13.48 7.89 -5.66
CA ALA A 34 14.30 9.05 -5.98
C ALA A 34 13.59 10.35 -5.63
N LYS A 35 12.28 10.40 -5.87
CA LYS A 35 11.43 11.56 -5.53
C LYS A 35 9.96 11.14 -5.53
N SER A 36 9.12 12.02 -5.01
CA SER A 36 7.67 11.85 -5.04
C SER A 36 6.99 13.20 -5.25
N GLU A 37 5.75 13.14 -5.70
CA GLU A 37 4.93 14.32 -5.94
C GLU A 37 3.50 13.99 -5.51
N VAL A 38 2.79 14.97 -4.98
CA VAL A 38 1.40 14.81 -4.53
C VAL A 38 0.53 15.81 -5.28
N ARG A 39 -0.61 15.35 -5.77
CA ARG A 39 -1.61 16.20 -6.44
C ARG A 39 -2.95 16.02 -5.75
N GLY A 40 -3.49 17.11 -5.24
CA GLY A 40 -4.76 17.11 -4.52
C GLY A 40 -4.62 16.67 -3.07
N LYS A 41 -5.76 16.44 -2.42
CA LYS A 41 -5.84 15.98 -1.04
C LYS A 41 -7.16 15.24 -0.83
N GLY A 42 -7.19 14.30 0.13
CA GLY A 42 -8.37 13.49 0.37
C GLY A 42 -8.64 12.51 -0.78
N PRO A 43 -9.79 11.83 -0.77
CA PRO A 43 -10.14 10.92 -1.87
C PRO A 43 -10.05 11.60 -3.23
N GLY A 44 -9.45 10.90 -4.19
CA GLY A 44 -9.14 11.44 -5.52
C GLY A 44 -7.72 11.96 -5.65
N MET A 45 -7.01 12.19 -4.54
CA MET A 45 -5.63 12.66 -4.61
C MET A 45 -4.72 11.61 -5.25
N LEU A 46 -3.66 12.08 -5.88
CA LEU A 46 -2.64 11.23 -6.50
C LEU A 46 -1.32 11.39 -5.77
N ARG A 47 -0.63 10.28 -5.59
CA ARG A 47 0.79 10.31 -5.25
C ARG A 47 1.56 9.69 -6.40
N LEU A 48 2.57 10.40 -6.87
CA LEU A 48 3.44 9.97 -7.95
C LEU A 48 4.79 9.62 -7.35
N MET A 49 5.23 8.39 -7.58
CA MET A 49 6.46 7.89 -6.97
C MET A 49 7.45 7.50 -8.05
N TYR A 50 8.64 8.11 -7.99
CA TYR A 50 9.69 7.91 -8.98
C TYR A 50 10.80 7.04 -8.37
N ALA A 51 11.00 5.85 -8.93
CA ALA A 51 12.07 4.96 -8.51
C ALA A 51 13.40 5.26 -9.24
N GLY A 52 13.34 6.06 -10.30
CA GLY A 52 14.50 6.43 -11.12
C GLY A 52 14.08 7.43 -12.19
N ASP A 53 14.71 7.36 -13.36
CA ASP A 53 14.45 8.29 -14.46
C ASP A 53 13.20 7.93 -15.28
N GLY A 54 12.61 6.77 -15.01
CA GLY A 54 11.42 6.32 -15.73
C GLY A 54 10.15 7.04 -15.29
N PRO A 55 9.01 6.68 -15.90
CA PRO A 55 7.73 7.27 -15.51
C PRO A 55 7.37 6.89 -14.06
N PRO A 56 6.64 7.78 -13.35
CA PRO A 56 6.27 7.50 -11.98
C PRO A 56 5.19 6.44 -11.86
N ILE A 57 5.10 5.82 -10.68
CA ILE A 57 3.95 5.01 -10.30
C ILE A 57 2.86 5.98 -9.83
N HIS A 58 1.68 5.91 -10.44
CA HIS A 58 0.53 6.73 -10.09
C HIS A 58 -0.37 5.94 -9.16
N GLU A 59 -0.52 6.38 -7.92
CA GLU A 59 -1.49 5.79 -7.00
C GLU A 59 -2.54 6.82 -6.62
N ARG A 60 -3.80 6.44 -6.74
CA ARG A 60 -4.93 7.30 -6.43
C ARG A 60 -5.64 6.81 -5.18
N LEU A 61 -5.83 7.71 -4.21
CA LEU A 61 -6.61 7.40 -3.03
C LEU A 61 -8.09 7.34 -3.41
N GLU A 62 -8.71 6.18 -3.21
CA GLU A 62 -10.12 5.97 -3.53
C GLU A 62 -11.03 6.28 -2.35
N SER A 63 -10.63 5.84 -1.15
CA SER A 63 -11.40 6.10 0.06
C SER A 63 -10.52 6.08 1.30
N LEU A 64 -10.98 6.77 2.34
CA LEU A 64 -10.27 6.88 3.60
C LEU A 64 -11.31 6.90 4.72
N ASP A 65 -11.30 5.92 5.61
CA ASP A 65 -12.22 5.80 6.73
C ASP A 65 -11.44 5.67 8.04
N ALA A 66 -11.40 6.76 8.81
CA ALA A 66 -10.67 6.79 10.07
C ALA A 66 -11.31 5.93 11.16
N LYS A 67 -12.61 5.71 11.12
CA LYS A 67 -13.29 4.88 12.13
C LYS A 67 -12.87 3.43 12.06
N SER A 68 -12.85 2.87 10.86
CA SER A 68 -12.43 1.48 10.64
C SER A 68 -10.95 1.35 10.36
N ARG A 69 -10.21 2.47 10.30
CA ARG A 69 -8.80 2.53 9.93
C ARG A 69 -8.56 1.76 8.63
N THR A 70 -9.33 2.11 7.60
CA THR A 70 -9.28 1.47 6.30
C THR A 70 -9.06 2.52 5.23
N LEU A 71 -8.11 2.27 4.33
CA LEU A 71 -7.95 3.07 3.12
C LEU A 71 -7.94 2.16 1.90
N ARG A 72 -8.38 2.71 0.77
CA ARG A 72 -8.34 2.03 -0.52
C ARG A 72 -7.68 2.92 -1.54
N TYR A 73 -6.86 2.32 -2.39
CA TYR A 73 -6.21 3.04 -3.48
C TYR A 73 -6.16 2.16 -4.73
N SER A 74 -5.89 2.79 -5.86
CA SER A 74 -5.76 2.11 -7.14
C SER A 74 -4.55 2.64 -7.88
N ILE A 75 -4.11 1.88 -8.89
CA ILE A 75 -3.13 2.37 -9.88
C ILE A 75 -3.91 2.51 -11.18
N PRO A 76 -4.40 3.73 -11.53
CA PRO A 76 -5.31 3.90 -12.65
C PRO A 76 -4.67 3.73 -14.03
N GLU A 77 -3.35 3.86 -14.12
CA GLU A 77 -2.63 3.75 -15.39
C GLU A 77 -1.17 3.38 -15.16
N ASN A 78 -0.53 2.85 -16.19
CA ASN A 78 0.92 2.55 -16.17
C ASN A 78 1.34 1.68 -14.98
N ILE A 79 0.58 0.61 -14.73
CA ILE A 79 0.90 -0.31 -13.64
C ILE A 79 2.28 -0.94 -13.92
N PRO A 80 3.23 -0.87 -12.95
CA PRO A 80 4.61 -1.28 -13.19
C PRO A 80 4.88 -2.79 -13.10
N PHE A 81 3.83 -3.59 -13.01
CA PHE A 81 3.92 -5.05 -12.97
C PHE A 81 2.82 -5.67 -13.84
N PRO A 82 2.93 -6.95 -14.23
CA PRO A 82 2.05 -7.53 -15.26
C PRO A 82 0.65 -7.86 -14.75
N VAL A 83 -0.10 -6.84 -14.36
CA VAL A 83 -1.49 -6.94 -13.94
C VAL A 83 -2.27 -5.72 -14.44
N SER A 84 -3.60 -5.85 -14.48
CA SER A 84 -4.51 -4.74 -14.73
C SER A 84 -5.58 -4.69 -13.64
N ASP A 85 -6.37 -3.62 -13.62
CA ASP A 85 -7.48 -3.43 -12.66
C ASP A 85 -7.03 -3.59 -11.22
N TYR A 86 -5.89 -2.98 -10.88
CA TYR A 86 -5.30 -3.10 -9.55
C TYR A 86 -5.99 -2.17 -8.56
N ARG A 87 -6.53 -2.76 -7.49
CA ARG A 87 -7.16 -2.04 -6.39
C ARG A 87 -6.70 -2.65 -5.08
N ALA A 88 -6.22 -1.82 -4.17
CA ALA A 88 -5.66 -2.26 -2.91
C ALA A 88 -6.43 -1.70 -1.71
N THR A 89 -6.39 -2.43 -0.62
CA THR A 89 -6.98 -2.04 0.66
C THR A 89 -5.96 -2.26 1.76
N MET A 90 -5.82 -1.27 2.64
CA MET A 90 -5.03 -1.40 3.86
C MET A 90 -5.94 -1.15 5.03
N GLN A 91 -5.96 -2.06 6.00
CA GLN A 91 -6.75 -1.92 7.21
C GLN A 91 -5.91 -2.25 8.43
N VAL A 92 -6.05 -1.41 9.47
CA VAL A 92 -5.35 -1.60 10.74
C VAL A 92 -6.36 -1.92 11.82
N ARG A 93 -6.14 -3.02 12.54
CA ARG A 93 -6.99 -3.44 13.66
C ARG A 93 -6.19 -3.51 14.94
N GLU A 94 -6.79 -3.09 16.04
CA GLU A 94 -6.16 -3.24 17.34
C GLU A 94 -6.03 -4.71 17.69
N ALA A 95 -4.90 -5.08 18.32
CA ALA A 95 -4.59 -6.46 18.72
C ALA A 95 -4.01 -6.51 20.13
N GLY A 96 -4.47 -5.63 21.01
CA GLY A 96 -3.99 -5.51 22.39
C GLY A 96 -3.12 -4.27 22.59
N PRO A 97 -2.70 -4.00 23.83
CA PRO A 97 -1.90 -2.81 24.14
C PRO A 97 -0.60 -2.77 23.36
N GLY A 98 -0.36 -1.68 22.64
CA GLY A 98 0.85 -1.47 21.87
C GLY A 98 1.02 -2.39 20.67
N ARG A 99 -0.04 -3.05 20.21
CA ARG A 99 0.00 -4.00 19.11
C ARG A 99 -1.19 -3.80 18.17
N CYS A 100 -0.98 -4.15 16.90
CA CYS A 100 -2.05 -4.14 15.92
C CYS A 100 -1.83 -5.23 14.87
N GLU A 101 -2.86 -5.45 14.04
CA GLU A 101 -2.76 -6.28 12.86
C GLU A 101 -2.96 -5.38 11.65
N LEU A 102 -2.04 -5.47 10.69
CA LEU A 102 -2.19 -4.81 9.40
C LEU A 102 -2.60 -5.86 8.37
N GLU A 103 -3.71 -5.60 7.69
CA GLU A 103 -4.13 -6.39 6.54
C GLU A 103 -3.96 -5.55 5.29
N TRP A 104 -3.12 -5.99 4.39
CA TRP A 104 -2.91 -5.37 3.09
C TRP A 104 -3.37 -6.34 2.02
N SER A 105 -4.35 -5.94 1.23
CA SER A 105 -4.94 -6.81 0.23
C SER A 105 -5.10 -6.08 -1.09
N CYS A 106 -5.26 -6.84 -2.17
CA CYS A 106 -5.60 -6.27 -3.46
C CYS A 106 -6.40 -7.24 -4.30
N GLU A 107 -7.09 -6.67 -5.28
CA GLU A 107 -7.71 -7.39 -6.37
C GLU A 107 -7.02 -6.97 -7.66
N LEU A 108 -6.80 -7.92 -8.57
CA LEU A 108 -6.08 -7.66 -9.81
C LEU A 108 -6.45 -8.69 -10.87
N THR A 109 -6.16 -8.34 -12.13
CA THR A 109 -6.27 -9.28 -13.26
C THR A 109 -4.87 -9.53 -13.80
N PRO A 110 -4.36 -10.78 -13.77
CA PRO A 110 -3.04 -11.07 -14.32
C PRO A 110 -2.97 -10.78 -15.81
N GLN A 111 -1.81 -10.28 -16.28
CA GLN A 111 -1.57 -9.95 -17.68
C GLN A 111 -0.31 -10.67 -18.16
N GLY A 112 -0.50 -11.74 -18.97
CA GLY A 112 0.61 -12.47 -19.56
C GLY A 112 1.38 -13.38 -18.63
N ILE A 113 0.93 -13.57 -17.39
CA ILE A 113 1.54 -14.51 -16.43
C ILE A 113 0.45 -15.30 -15.73
N PRO A 114 0.78 -16.49 -15.19
CA PRO A 114 -0.19 -17.27 -14.42
C PRO A 114 -0.66 -16.53 -13.16
N GLU A 115 -1.90 -16.73 -12.79
CA GLU A 115 -2.48 -16.11 -11.59
C GLU A 115 -1.64 -16.38 -10.33
N ALA A 116 -1.21 -17.62 -10.12
CA ALA A 116 -0.40 -17.98 -8.96
C ALA A 116 0.91 -17.18 -8.89
N GLN A 117 1.51 -16.90 -10.05
CA GLN A 117 2.73 -16.10 -10.11
C GLN A 117 2.45 -14.63 -9.76
N ALA A 118 1.36 -14.08 -10.25
CA ALA A 118 0.95 -12.70 -9.92
C ALA A 118 0.69 -12.57 -8.43
N VAL A 119 -0.04 -13.52 -7.83
CA VAL A 119 -0.34 -13.52 -6.41
C VAL A 119 0.95 -13.57 -5.58
N ALA A 120 1.86 -14.48 -5.91
CA ALA A 120 3.13 -14.62 -5.17
C ALA A 120 3.97 -13.34 -5.25
N MET A 121 3.97 -12.69 -6.41
CA MET A 121 4.72 -11.44 -6.62
C MET A 121 4.18 -10.33 -5.72
N LEU A 122 2.87 -10.13 -5.67
CA LEU A 122 2.25 -9.11 -4.83
C LEU A 122 2.40 -9.43 -3.35
N GLU A 123 2.28 -10.69 -2.95
CA GLU A 123 2.53 -11.08 -1.57
C GLU A 123 3.95 -10.70 -1.13
N GLY A 124 4.94 -10.98 -1.97
CA GLY A 124 6.34 -10.64 -1.70
C GLY A 124 6.54 -9.13 -1.59
N MET A 125 5.93 -8.36 -2.49
CA MET A 125 5.99 -6.91 -2.46
C MET A 125 5.42 -6.35 -1.15
N TYR A 126 4.24 -6.81 -0.77
CA TYR A 126 3.58 -6.31 0.45
C TYR A 126 4.38 -6.64 1.71
N LYS A 127 4.95 -7.85 1.78
CA LYS A 127 5.79 -8.23 2.92
C LYS A 127 7.03 -7.34 3.03
N THR A 128 7.65 -7.04 1.90
CA THR A 128 8.79 -6.12 1.84
C THR A 128 8.39 -4.73 2.32
N MET A 129 7.27 -4.22 1.83
CA MET A 129 6.79 -2.87 2.15
C MET A 129 6.36 -2.77 3.61
N ILE A 130 5.79 -3.82 4.18
CA ILE A 130 5.48 -3.86 5.62
C ILE A 130 6.77 -3.79 6.44
N GLY A 131 7.85 -4.39 5.95
CA GLY A 131 9.18 -4.24 6.56
C GLY A 131 9.64 -2.78 6.58
N TRP A 132 9.38 -2.04 5.51
CA TRP A 132 9.68 -0.60 5.45
C TRP A 132 8.86 0.19 6.48
N LEU A 133 7.58 -0.17 6.64
CA LEU A 133 6.72 0.44 7.67
C LEU A 133 7.30 0.20 9.07
N ARG A 134 7.73 -1.02 9.37
CA ARG A 134 8.33 -1.33 10.67
C ARG A 134 9.56 -0.46 10.91
N THR A 135 10.43 -0.34 9.92
CA THR A 135 11.63 0.50 10.03
C THR A 135 11.26 1.96 10.29
N ALA A 136 10.29 2.47 9.57
CA ALA A 136 9.83 3.86 9.73
C ALA A 136 9.21 4.10 11.12
N LEU A 137 8.59 3.08 11.70
CA LEU A 137 7.96 3.16 13.03
C LEU A 137 8.96 2.94 14.17
N GLY A 138 10.21 2.61 13.87
CA GLY A 138 11.28 2.51 14.86
C GLY A 138 11.72 1.10 15.21
N ALA A 139 11.34 0.11 14.43
CA ALA A 139 11.77 -1.26 14.63
C ALA A 139 13.18 -1.51 14.09
#